data_1b013ed158c50b1bcee36e28ffc6d383
#
_entry.id   1b013ed158c50b1bcee36e28ffc6d383
#
_cell.length_a   1.000
_cell.length_b   1.000
_cell.length_c   1.000
_cell.angle_alpha   90.00
_cell.angle_beta   90.00
_cell.angle_gamma   90.00
#
_symmetry.space_group_name_H-M   'P 1'
#
loop_
_entity.id
_entity.type
_entity.pdbx_description
1 polymer ?
#
loop_
_entity_poly.entity_id
_entity_poly.type
_entity_poly.pdbx_seq_one_letter_code
_entity_poly.pdbx_strand_id
1 'polypeptide(L)'
;MRAHATNEMDVIGASADEVWAVYGSKDLWKLMVKLQPDVFERVNLVAFDGGVGTIIHMVMTPGFKGLRLHDFDVELVRIDHGNKELVVQQTRGGYLDLGYSFFQITYKILAKDDSLCVIRTTTSVEIDEKFDSNASTVAVDEIYGMAKAIAKYVLDNKARKDCSLALGIPTPVMKQDDKPMTVGVGILL
;
A
#
# COMPACT_ATOMS: atom_id res chain seq x y z
N MET A 1 22.65 -2.87 -13.72
CA MET A 1 22.50 -1.40 -13.48
C MET A 1 21.63 -1.15 -12.26
N ARG A 2 21.98 -0.17 -11.41
CA ARG A 2 21.13 0.26 -10.28
C ARG A 2 20.55 1.64 -10.57
N ALA A 3 19.25 1.83 -10.33
CA ALA A 3 18.57 3.10 -10.51
C ALA A 3 17.56 3.36 -9.38
N HIS A 4 17.23 4.64 -9.18
CA HIS A 4 16.15 5.05 -8.29
C HIS A 4 15.42 6.25 -8.88
N ALA A 5 14.12 6.30 -8.59
CA ALA A 5 13.26 7.42 -8.95
C ALA A 5 12.50 7.87 -7.70
N THR A 6 12.38 9.18 -7.51
CA THR A 6 11.65 9.76 -6.37
C THR A 6 10.58 10.70 -6.88
N ASN A 7 9.39 10.60 -6.29
CA ASN A 7 8.29 11.53 -6.49
C ASN A 7 7.81 12.05 -5.14
N GLU A 8 7.38 13.30 -5.11
CA GLU A 8 6.79 13.94 -3.95
C GLU A 8 5.40 14.46 -4.31
N MET A 9 4.48 14.28 -3.38
CA MET A 9 3.10 14.74 -3.52
C MET A 9 2.67 15.45 -2.23
N ASP A 10 2.24 16.69 -2.38
CA ASP A 10 1.64 17.45 -1.28
C ASP A 10 0.25 16.91 -0.93
N VAL A 11 -0.01 16.76 0.36
CA VAL A 11 -1.33 16.42 0.90
C VAL A 11 -1.81 17.61 1.73
N ILE A 12 -2.63 18.45 1.10
CA ILE A 12 -3.19 19.66 1.71
C ILE A 12 -4.49 19.29 2.44
N GLY A 13 -4.60 19.67 3.70
CA GLY A 13 -5.76 19.37 4.54
C GLY A 13 -5.59 18.20 5.49
N ALA A 14 -4.42 17.52 5.49
CA ALA A 14 -4.10 16.46 6.42
C ALA A 14 -2.69 16.59 6.99
N SER A 15 -2.52 16.22 8.26
CA SER A 15 -1.22 16.14 8.92
C SER A 15 -0.47 14.88 8.52
N ALA A 16 0.84 14.87 8.78
CA ALA A 16 1.66 13.67 8.57
C ALA A 16 1.20 12.48 9.43
N ASP A 17 0.68 12.73 10.62
CA ASP A 17 0.16 11.66 11.50
C ASP A 17 -1.12 11.04 10.95
N GLU A 18 -2.03 11.84 10.39
CA GLU A 18 -3.26 11.34 9.76
C GLU A 18 -2.95 10.44 8.55
N VAL A 19 -2.00 10.84 7.71
CA VAL A 19 -1.56 10.04 6.55
C VAL A 19 -0.79 8.81 7.01
N TRP A 20 0.09 8.95 8.00
CA TRP A 20 0.84 7.82 8.54
C TRP A 20 -0.03 6.78 9.23
N ALA A 21 -1.13 7.17 9.85
CA ALA A 21 -2.08 6.24 10.45
C ALA A 21 -2.62 5.21 9.43
N VAL A 22 -2.62 5.53 8.13
CA VAL A 22 -2.97 4.58 7.06
C VAL A 22 -1.76 3.76 6.64
N TYR A 23 -0.62 4.41 6.33
CA TYR A 23 0.59 3.70 5.87
C TYR A 23 1.19 2.76 6.92
N GLY A 24 1.19 3.17 8.19
CA GLY A 24 1.70 2.38 9.32
C GLY A 24 0.71 1.36 9.88
N SER A 25 -0.49 1.27 9.30
CA SER A 25 -1.51 0.32 9.75
C SER A 25 -1.19 -1.10 9.31
N LYS A 26 -1.38 -2.07 10.21
CA LYS A 26 -1.31 -3.50 9.90
C LYS A 26 -2.38 -3.95 8.88
N ASP A 27 -3.42 -3.14 8.67
CA ASP A 27 -4.52 -3.42 7.77
C ASP A 27 -4.43 -2.67 6.42
N LEU A 28 -3.29 -2.02 6.14
CA LEU A 28 -3.07 -1.29 4.88
C LEU A 28 -3.40 -2.16 3.65
N TRP A 29 -2.96 -3.41 3.65
CA TRP A 29 -3.19 -4.35 2.55
C TRP A 29 -4.69 -4.60 2.26
N LYS A 30 -5.56 -4.55 3.28
CA LYS A 30 -7.02 -4.68 3.11
C LYS A 30 -7.63 -3.48 2.38
N LEU A 31 -6.99 -2.33 2.47
CA LEU A 31 -7.45 -1.11 1.81
C LEU A 31 -7.06 -1.06 0.33
N MET A 32 -5.96 -1.71 -0.07
CA MET A 32 -5.39 -1.57 -1.41
C MET A 32 -6.41 -1.91 -2.52
N VAL A 33 -7.12 -3.02 -2.42
CA VAL A 33 -8.16 -3.40 -3.40
C VAL A 33 -9.31 -2.38 -3.42
N LYS A 34 -9.70 -1.86 -2.24
CA LYS A 34 -10.78 -0.86 -2.15
C LYS A 34 -10.39 0.49 -2.73
N LEU A 35 -9.12 0.86 -2.59
CA LEU A 35 -8.60 2.14 -3.06
C LEU A 35 -8.29 2.13 -4.55
N GLN A 36 -7.86 0.98 -5.08
CA GLN A 36 -7.44 0.82 -6.47
C GLN A 36 -8.00 -0.48 -7.08
N PRO A 37 -9.33 -0.64 -7.21
CA PRO A 37 -9.95 -1.85 -7.75
C PRO A 37 -9.61 -2.08 -9.24
N ASP A 38 -9.28 -1.00 -9.96
CA ASP A 38 -8.86 -1.10 -11.37
C ASP A 38 -7.41 -1.62 -11.51
N VAL A 39 -6.62 -1.59 -10.43
CA VAL A 39 -5.23 -2.04 -10.39
C VAL A 39 -5.12 -3.44 -9.79
N PHE A 40 -5.77 -3.66 -8.64
CA PHE A 40 -5.68 -4.89 -7.88
C PHE A 40 -7.01 -5.65 -7.88
N GLU A 41 -7.01 -6.85 -8.45
CA GLU A 41 -8.14 -7.79 -8.32
C GLU A 41 -8.21 -8.35 -6.90
N ARG A 42 -7.04 -8.72 -6.34
CA ARG A 42 -6.94 -9.35 -5.04
C ARG A 42 -5.62 -9.04 -4.37
N VAL A 43 -5.67 -8.81 -3.06
CA VAL A 43 -4.51 -8.66 -2.19
C VAL A 43 -4.71 -9.55 -0.97
N ASN A 44 -3.80 -10.51 -0.74
CA ASN A 44 -3.90 -11.49 0.33
C ASN A 44 -2.64 -11.45 1.20
N LEU A 45 -2.83 -11.57 2.49
CA LEU A 45 -1.75 -11.81 3.44
C LEU A 45 -1.37 -13.30 3.37
N VAL A 46 -0.10 -13.60 3.09
CA VAL A 46 0.41 -14.97 2.96
C VAL A 46 1.08 -15.42 4.24
N ALA A 47 1.82 -14.53 4.88
CA ALA A 47 2.57 -14.84 6.11
C ALA A 47 2.58 -13.62 7.03
N PHE A 48 2.59 -13.88 8.33
CA PHE A 48 2.61 -12.93 9.42
C PHE A 48 1.32 -12.08 9.56
N ASP A 49 1.37 -10.99 10.34
CA ASP A 49 0.19 -10.31 10.87
C ASP A 49 -0.01 -8.86 10.37
N GLY A 50 0.76 -8.44 9.35
CA GLY A 50 0.79 -7.06 8.85
C GLY A 50 1.92 -6.19 9.43
N GLY A 51 2.78 -6.76 10.28
CA GLY A 51 4.03 -6.13 10.74
C GLY A 51 5.20 -6.38 9.80
N VAL A 52 6.40 -6.01 10.24
CA VAL A 52 7.65 -6.27 9.50
C VAL A 52 7.83 -7.77 9.27
N GLY A 53 8.28 -8.14 8.06
CA GLY A 53 8.42 -9.52 7.60
C GLY A 53 7.15 -10.09 6.96
N THR A 54 6.03 -9.35 7.00
CA THR A 54 4.78 -9.79 6.37
C THR A 54 4.95 -9.93 4.86
N ILE A 55 4.52 -11.08 4.33
CA ILE A 55 4.44 -11.34 2.89
C ILE A 55 3.01 -11.12 2.42
N ILE A 56 2.86 -10.28 1.43
CA ILE A 56 1.57 -9.94 0.80
C ILE A 56 1.61 -10.38 -0.66
N HIS A 57 0.65 -11.22 -1.04
CA HIS A 57 0.43 -11.64 -2.42
C HIS A 57 -0.55 -10.70 -3.11
N MET A 58 -0.13 -10.12 -4.21
CA MET A 58 -0.90 -9.17 -5.01
C MET A 58 -1.24 -9.78 -6.37
N VAL A 59 -2.51 -9.72 -6.76
CA VAL A 59 -3.01 -10.14 -8.08
C VAL A 59 -3.53 -8.90 -8.78
N MET A 60 -2.99 -8.63 -9.97
CA MET A 60 -3.37 -7.49 -10.79
C MET A 60 -4.68 -7.75 -11.51
N THR A 61 -5.47 -6.70 -11.71
CA THR A 61 -6.71 -6.76 -12.50
C THR A 61 -6.39 -7.09 -13.97
N PRO A 62 -7.04 -8.08 -14.58
CA PRO A 62 -6.82 -8.44 -15.97
C PRO A 62 -7.04 -7.26 -16.92
N GLY A 63 -6.09 -7.05 -17.85
CA GLY A 63 -6.16 -5.95 -18.82
C GLY A 63 -5.73 -4.59 -18.29
N PHE A 64 -5.19 -4.51 -17.08
CA PHE A 64 -4.60 -3.29 -16.57
C PHE A 64 -3.46 -2.81 -17.50
N LYS A 65 -3.63 -1.62 -18.06
CA LYS A 65 -2.70 -1.07 -19.05
C LYS A 65 -1.42 -0.59 -18.39
N GLY A 66 -0.30 -1.16 -18.78
CA GLY A 66 1.04 -0.68 -18.39
C GLY A 66 1.93 -1.75 -17.77
N LEU A 67 1.39 -2.74 -17.11
CA LEU A 67 2.15 -3.78 -16.46
C LEU A 67 1.80 -5.16 -17.04
N ARG A 68 2.79 -5.86 -17.63
CA ARG A 68 2.68 -7.30 -17.93
C ARG A 68 2.83 -8.14 -16.65
N LEU A 69 2.42 -7.55 -15.50
CA LEU A 69 2.48 -8.19 -14.21
C LEU A 69 1.14 -8.86 -13.94
N HIS A 70 1.14 -10.17 -13.71
CA HIS A 70 -0.07 -10.90 -13.34
C HIS A 70 -0.24 -10.95 -11.83
N ASP A 71 0.78 -11.45 -11.15
CA ASP A 71 0.82 -11.56 -9.69
C ASP A 71 2.26 -11.44 -9.19
N PHE A 72 2.40 -11.03 -7.94
CA PHE A 72 3.69 -10.90 -7.29
C PHE A 72 3.54 -10.88 -5.78
N ASP A 73 4.64 -11.19 -5.08
CA ASP A 73 4.72 -11.09 -3.64
C ASP A 73 5.61 -9.92 -3.23
N VAL A 74 5.19 -9.21 -2.21
CA VAL A 74 6.00 -8.18 -1.55
C VAL A 74 6.17 -8.50 -0.07
N GLU A 75 7.31 -8.13 0.48
CA GLU A 75 7.61 -8.17 1.90
C GLU A 75 7.59 -6.76 2.49
N LEU A 76 7.00 -6.60 3.66
CA LEU A 76 7.12 -5.39 4.48
C LEU A 76 8.47 -5.42 5.20
N VAL A 77 9.50 -4.82 4.59
CA VAL A 77 10.89 -4.86 5.09
C VAL A 77 11.09 -3.95 6.29
N ARG A 78 10.40 -2.82 6.32
CA ARG A 78 10.49 -1.85 7.42
C ARG A 78 9.18 -1.10 7.59
N ILE A 79 8.80 -0.92 8.86
CA ILE A 79 7.75 0.00 9.30
C ILE A 79 8.36 0.82 10.43
N ASP A 80 8.73 2.06 10.15
CA ASP A 80 9.33 2.98 11.12
C ASP A 80 8.33 4.06 11.50
N HIS A 81 7.69 3.88 12.66
CA HIS A 81 6.68 4.81 13.15
C HIS A 81 7.27 6.17 13.55
N GLY A 82 8.52 6.18 14.03
CA GLY A 82 9.20 7.42 14.43
C GLY A 82 9.51 8.32 13.24
N ASN A 83 10.03 7.73 12.16
CA ASN A 83 10.36 8.43 10.93
C ASN A 83 9.23 8.44 9.88
N LYS A 84 8.08 7.79 10.19
CA LYS A 84 6.94 7.63 9.28
C LYS A 84 7.38 7.08 7.92
N GLU A 85 8.08 5.94 7.95
CA GLU A 85 8.66 5.30 6.78
C GLU A 85 8.21 3.84 6.65
N LEU A 86 7.65 3.50 5.50
CA LEU A 86 7.28 2.14 5.11
C LEU A 86 8.15 1.71 3.93
N VAL A 87 8.80 0.55 4.04
CA VAL A 87 9.61 -0.05 2.97
C VAL A 87 9.02 -1.38 2.59
N VAL A 88 8.69 -1.54 1.32
CA VAL A 88 8.19 -2.78 0.72
C VAL A 88 9.14 -3.24 -0.37
N GLN A 89 9.43 -4.54 -0.41
CA GLN A 89 10.32 -5.14 -1.39
C GLN A 89 9.63 -6.30 -2.09
N GLN A 90 9.75 -6.35 -3.42
CA GLN A 90 9.24 -7.48 -4.20
C GLN A 90 10.14 -8.70 -3.97
N THR A 91 9.52 -9.85 -3.68
CA THR A 91 10.23 -11.09 -3.35
C THR A 91 9.97 -12.20 -4.35
N ARG A 92 8.88 -12.11 -5.12
CA ARG A 92 8.51 -13.09 -6.16
C ARG A 92 7.67 -12.42 -7.25
N GLY A 93 7.81 -12.89 -8.49
CA GLY A 93 7.00 -12.46 -9.62
C GLY A 93 7.23 -11.01 -10.04
N GLY A 94 6.27 -10.44 -10.74
CA GLY A 94 6.25 -9.02 -11.08
C GLY A 94 7.46 -8.55 -11.87
N TYR A 95 8.13 -7.51 -11.40
CA TYR A 95 9.33 -6.97 -12.03
C TYR A 95 10.52 -7.94 -11.98
N LEU A 96 10.58 -8.84 -10.99
CA LEU A 96 11.65 -9.84 -10.91
C LEU A 96 11.60 -10.79 -12.11
N ASP A 97 10.41 -11.16 -12.61
CA ASP A 97 10.23 -11.96 -13.81
C ASP A 97 10.63 -11.23 -15.11
N LEU A 98 10.72 -9.90 -15.06
CA LEU A 98 11.18 -9.06 -16.17
C LEU A 98 12.70 -8.83 -16.18
N GLY A 99 13.44 -9.48 -15.27
CA GLY A 99 14.89 -9.41 -15.20
C GLY A 99 15.45 -8.39 -14.19
N TYR A 100 14.58 -7.84 -13.33
CA TYR A 100 15.06 -7.07 -12.19
C TYR A 100 15.55 -8.03 -11.10
N SER A 101 16.75 -7.82 -10.58
CA SER A 101 17.30 -8.57 -9.45
C SER A 101 16.87 -7.98 -8.11
N PHE A 102 16.39 -6.72 -8.11
CA PHE A 102 15.91 -6.01 -6.94
C PHE A 102 14.84 -4.99 -7.33
N PHE A 103 13.76 -4.95 -6.55
CA PHE A 103 12.69 -3.96 -6.70
C PHE A 103 12.13 -3.61 -5.32
N GLN A 104 12.26 -2.34 -4.93
CA GLN A 104 11.84 -1.85 -3.61
C GLN A 104 11.16 -0.50 -3.75
N ILE A 105 10.12 -0.28 -2.94
CA ILE A 105 9.45 1.01 -2.80
C ILE A 105 9.56 1.47 -1.36
N THR A 106 9.95 2.72 -1.17
CA THR A 106 9.95 3.41 0.12
C THR A 106 8.91 4.52 0.10
N TYR A 107 7.98 4.49 1.04
CA TYR A 107 7.05 5.58 1.31
C TYR A 107 7.48 6.29 2.58
N LYS A 108 7.69 7.61 2.49
CA LYS A 108 8.05 8.45 3.63
C LYS A 108 7.10 9.63 3.73
N ILE A 109 6.53 9.84 4.91
CA ILE A 109 5.61 10.94 5.17
C ILE A 109 6.35 12.04 5.89
N LEU A 110 6.46 13.19 5.21
CA LEU A 110 7.20 14.36 5.71
C LEU A 110 6.21 15.40 6.22
N ALA A 111 6.29 15.72 7.51
CA ALA A 111 5.51 16.79 8.09
C ALA A 111 5.98 18.16 7.56
N LYS A 112 5.05 19.03 7.23
CA LYS A 112 5.29 20.45 6.95
C LYS A 112 4.65 21.33 8.02
N ASP A 113 3.35 21.10 8.28
CA ASP A 113 2.59 21.72 9.38
C ASP A 113 1.43 20.80 9.79
N ASP A 114 0.52 21.30 10.62
CA ASP A 114 -0.61 20.52 11.16
C ASP A 114 -1.66 20.14 10.10
N SER A 115 -1.62 20.75 8.92
CA SER A 115 -2.59 20.57 7.83
C SER A 115 -1.94 20.28 6.47
N LEU A 116 -0.63 20.16 6.42
CA LEU A 116 0.14 19.89 5.20
C LEU A 116 1.24 18.90 5.47
N CYS A 117 1.28 17.86 4.67
CA CYS A 117 2.41 16.91 4.64
C CYS A 117 2.77 16.55 3.20
N VAL A 118 3.90 15.85 3.03
CA VAL A 118 4.36 15.36 1.74
C VAL A 118 4.49 13.85 1.80
N ILE A 119 3.91 13.15 0.84
CA ILE A 119 4.19 11.74 0.59
C ILE A 119 5.35 11.69 -0.41
N ARG A 120 6.51 11.24 0.07
CA ARG A 120 7.67 10.94 -0.78
C ARG A 120 7.68 9.46 -1.07
N THR A 121 7.61 9.11 -2.34
CA THR A 121 7.71 7.73 -2.84
C THR A 121 9.02 7.57 -3.59
N THR A 122 9.87 6.66 -3.15
CA THR A 122 11.14 6.32 -3.80
C THR A 122 11.09 4.87 -4.28
N THR A 123 11.26 4.66 -5.56
CA THR A 123 11.43 3.33 -6.17
C THR A 123 12.90 3.09 -6.42
N SER A 124 13.43 1.99 -5.91
CA SER A 124 14.81 1.56 -6.09
C SER A 124 14.84 0.21 -6.80
N VAL A 125 15.62 0.11 -7.86
CA VAL A 125 15.69 -1.08 -8.70
C VAL A 125 17.12 -1.45 -9.04
N GLU A 126 17.36 -2.76 -9.23
CA GLU A 126 18.54 -3.28 -9.90
C GLU A 126 18.08 -4.17 -11.05
N ILE A 127 18.70 -3.98 -12.22
CA ILE A 127 18.44 -4.79 -13.40
C ILE A 127 19.75 -5.36 -13.93
N ASP A 128 19.70 -6.61 -14.37
CA ASP A 128 20.84 -7.27 -15.02
C ASP A 128 21.07 -6.61 -16.41
N GLU A 129 22.32 -6.35 -16.78
CA GLU A 129 22.70 -5.67 -18.02
C GLU A 129 22.11 -6.33 -19.28
N LYS A 130 21.97 -7.66 -19.28
CA LYS A 130 21.33 -8.38 -20.39
C LYS A 130 19.84 -8.08 -20.59
N PHE A 131 19.19 -7.43 -19.59
CA PHE A 131 17.78 -7.02 -19.61
C PHE A 131 17.60 -5.50 -19.64
N ASP A 132 18.63 -4.73 -19.93
CA ASP A 132 18.59 -3.25 -19.94
C ASP A 132 17.49 -2.67 -20.82
N SER A 133 17.08 -3.38 -21.89
CA SER A 133 15.92 -2.99 -22.71
C SER A 133 14.61 -2.92 -21.93
N ASN A 134 14.52 -3.59 -20.78
CA ASN A 134 13.35 -3.59 -19.89
C ASN A 134 13.41 -2.47 -18.85
N ALA A 135 14.51 -1.70 -18.77
CA ALA A 135 14.68 -0.66 -17.75
C ALA A 135 13.60 0.45 -17.80
N SER A 136 12.99 0.67 -18.97
CA SER A 136 11.89 1.62 -19.17
C SER A 136 10.50 1.08 -18.82
N THR A 137 10.39 -0.19 -18.38
CA THR A 137 9.10 -0.84 -18.12
C THR A 137 8.55 -0.56 -16.72
N VAL A 138 9.30 0.12 -15.85
CA VAL A 138 8.80 0.49 -14.52
C VAL A 138 7.70 1.53 -14.66
N ALA A 139 6.48 1.12 -14.36
CA ALA A 139 5.30 1.97 -14.40
C ALA A 139 5.26 2.88 -13.17
N VAL A 140 5.99 3.96 -13.25
CA VAL A 140 6.16 4.93 -12.17
C VAL A 140 4.82 5.56 -11.78
N ASP A 141 3.94 5.80 -12.74
CA ASP A 141 2.63 6.42 -12.53
C ASP A 141 1.69 5.55 -11.68
N GLU A 142 1.74 4.22 -11.83
CA GLU A 142 0.93 3.28 -11.04
C GLU A 142 1.43 3.20 -9.60
N ILE A 143 2.75 3.24 -9.40
CA ILE A 143 3.34 3.27 -8.06
C ILE A 143 2.88 4.54 -7.32
N TYR A 144 2.83 5.69 -8.00
CA TYR A 144 2.32 6.94 -7.43
C TYR A 144 0.81 6.96 -7.30
N GLY A 145 0.09 6.14 -8.04
CA GLY A 145 -1.36 5.97 -7.92
C GLY A 145 -1.79 5.59 -6.51
N MET A 146 -1.02 4.74 -5.82
CA MET A 146 -1.28 4.37 -4.43
C MET A 146 -1.19 5.58 -3.48
N ALA A 147 -0.18 6.43 -3.65
CA ALA A 147 -0.04 7.63 -2.83
C ALA A 147 -1.25 8.57 -3.00
N LYS A 148 -1.71 8.77 -4.24
CA LYS A 148 -2.91 9.57 -4.55
C LYS A 148 -4.17 8.97 -3.93
N ALA A 149 -4.33 7.65 -4.03
CA ALA A 149 -5.50 6.94 -3.50
C ALA A 149 -5.56 7.03 -1.97
N ILE A 150 -4.43 6.88 -1.27
CA ILE A 150 -4.34 7.00 0.19
C ILE A 150 -4.58 8.44 0.62
N ALA A 151 -3.99 9.44 -0.04
CA ALA A 151 -4.23 10.85 0.27
C ALA A 151 -5.72 11.20 0.16
N LYS A 152 -6.37 10.80 -0.94
CA LYS A 152 -7.81 10.98 -1.12
C LYS A 152 -8.62 10.31 -0.01
N TYR A 153 -8.29 9.07 0.33
CA TYR A 153 -8.97 8.32 1.40
C TYR A 153 -8.88 9.03 2.76
N VAL A 154 -7.70 9.55 3.12
CA VAL A 154 -7.51 10.31 4.36
C VAL A 154 -8.38 11.57 4.39
N LEU A 155 -8.36 12.36 3.31
CA LEU A 155 -9.13 13.61 3.19
C LEU A 155 -10.64 13.35 3.22
N ASP A 156 -11.12 12.34 2.49
CA ASP A 156 -12.54 11.96 2.46
C ASP A 156 -13.03 11.53 3.86
N ASN A 157 -12.23 10.76 4.60
CA ASN A 157 -12.57 10.33 5.94
C ASN A 157 -12.56 11.49 6.95
N LYS A 158 -11.64 12.42 6.81
CA LYS A 158 -11.59 13.62 7.64
C LYS A 158 -12.84 14.46 7.42
N ALA A 159 -13.21 14.75 6.17
CA ALA A 159 -14.41 15.52 5.83
C ALA A 159 -15.69 14.85 6.38
N ARG A 160 -15.79 13.52 6.36
CA ARG A 160 -16.93 12.79 6.94
C ARG A 160 -17.00 12.94 8.47
N LYS A 161 -15.87 12.85 9.15
CA LYS A 161 -15.81 13.05 10.62
C LYS A 161 -16.23 14.46 11.00
N ASP A 162 -15.72 15.46 10.30
CA ASP A 162 -16.05 16.87 10.55
C ASP A 162 -17.55 17.15 10.32
N CYS A 163 -18.13 16.58 9.25
CA CYS A 163 -19.55 16.68 8.97
C CYS A 163 -20.41 15.99 10.06
N SER A 164 -20.01 14.80 10.53
CA SER A 164 -20.71 14.07 11.59
C SER A 164 -20.68 14.83 12.92
N LEU A 165 -19.55 15.44 13.26
CA LEU A 165 -19.41 16.28 14.45
C LEU A 165 -20.28 17.53 14.37
N ALA A 166 -20.32 18.18 13.21
CA ALA A 166 -21.15 19.38 12.98
C ALA A 166 -22.66 19.10 13.08
N LEU A 167 -23.08 17.87 12.73
CA LEU A 167 -24.49 17.44 12.78
C LEU A 167 -24.88 16.76 14.09
N GLY A 168 -23.95 16.61 15.05
CA GLY A 168 -24.20 15.94 16.32
C GLY A 168 -24.52 14.44 16.18
N ILE A 169 -24.19 13.82 15.05
CA ILE A 169 -24.42 12.38 14.80
C ILE A 169 -23.25 11.61 15.41
N PRO A 170 -23.49 10.66 16.33
CA PRO A 170 -22.42 9.84 16.88
C PRO A 170 -21.75 9.07 15.76
N THR A 171 -20.41 9.15 15.70
CA THR A 171 -19.59 8.34 14.79
C THR A 171 -19.86 6.86 15.05
N PRO A 172 -20.19 6.04 14.03
CA PRO A 172 -20.35 4.62 14.22
C PRO A 172 -18.99 4.04 14.65
N VAL A 173 -18.94 3.54 15.89
CA VAL A 173 -17.81 2.74 16.37
C VAL A 173 -17.85 1.47 15.55
N MET A 174 -16.87 1.24 14.67
CA MET A 174 -16.68 -0.05 14.05
C MET A 174 -16.41 -1.06 15.17
N LYS A 175 -17.43 -1.85 15.51
CA LYS A 175 -17.24 -3.02 16.35
C LYS A 175 -16.36 -3.99 15.56
N GLN A 176 -15.21 -4.29 16.11
CA GLN A 176 -14.41 -5.44 15.74
C GLN A 176 -15.21 -6.67 16.13
N ASP A 177 -15.93 -7.29 15.19
CA ASP A 177 -16.54 -8.59 15.38
C ASP A 177 -15.44 -9.66 15.20
N ASP A 178 -14.62 -9.82 16.24
CA ASP A 178 -13.82 -11.00 16.47
C ASP A 178 -14.71 -12.08 17.11
N LYS A 179 -15.32 -12.91 16.28
CA LYS A 179 -15.82 -14.20 16.75
C LYS A 179 -15.53 -15.27 15.68
N PRO A 180 -14.62 -16.22 15.95
CA PRO A 180 -14.45 -17.37 15.08
C PRO A 180 -15.73 -18.22 15.13
N MET A 181 -16.34 -18.47 13.97
CA MET A 181 -17.39 -19.48 13.86
C MET A 181 -16.79 -20.86 14.07
N THR A 182 -17.03 -21.43 15.22
CA THR A 182 -16.83 -22.85 15.47
C THR A 182 -17.90 -23.64 14.72
N VAL A 183 -17.49 -24.27 13.62
CA VAL A 183 -18.30 -25.28 12.94
C VAL A 183 -18.23 -26.56 13.77
N GLY A 184 -19.28 -26.83 14.54
CA GLY A 184 -19.44 -28.11 15.22
C GLY A 184 -19.74 -29.21 14.19
N VAL A 185 -18.81 -30.14 14.02
CA VAL A 185 -19.05 -31.41 13.30
C VAL A 185 -19.77 -32.33 14.27
N GLY A 186 -21.07 -32.45 14.13
CA GLY A 186 -21.87 -33.50 14.78
C GLY A 186 -21.66 -34.81 14.06
N ILE A 187 -20.98 -35.76 14.70
CA ILE A 187 -20.96 -37.17 14.30
C ILE A 187 -22.21 -37.80 14.89
N LEU A 188 -23.14 -38.26 14.04
CA LEU A 188 -24.22 -39.18 14.42
C LEU A 188 -23.74 -40.60 14.11
N LEU A 189 -23.81 -41.43 15.14
CA LEU A 189 -23.66 -42.89 15.09
C LEU A 189 -24.88 -43.55 14.36
#